data_7cf92a9433baf63ac4884374fa987b5f
#
_entry.id   7cf92a9433baf63ac4884374fa987b5f
#
_cell.length_a   1.000
_cell.length_b   1.000
_cell.length_c   1.000
_cell.angle_alpha   90.00
_cell.angle_beta   90.00
_cell.angle_gamma   90.00
#
_symmetry.space_group_name_H-M   'P 1'
#
loop_
_entity.id
_entity.type
_entity.pdbx_description
1 polymer ?
#
loop_
_entity_poly.entity_id
_entity_poly.type
_entity_poly.pdbx_seq_one_letter_code
_entity_poly.pdbx_strand_id
1 'polypeptide(L)'
;RALDVRLAERFTIVARLSDSHSVVSLCSALEIHRSSYRYWRKRRDTVNPARVRLCSEIRRAWNQSRGSAGARTLAEMLTQNGVPMSRYRAGRLMKYLNLSSCQPGKHQYKNARQEHTCLPNLLERQFAVPEPDRVWCGDITYIWAGNRWCYLAVVMDLFARRVIGWSLSANADTALISSALRMAYEVRGQPRDVMFHSDQGSQYTGLKYQQLLWRYRIKQSVSRRGNCWDNSPMERFFRSLKTEWVPTDGYTGKDVARQQISSYILNYYNSVRPHHYNGGLNYNGGLTPEESENRYHFYCKTVASIT
;
A
#
# COMPACT_ATOMS: atom_id res chain seq x y z
N ARG A 1 23.89 -16.98 -41.95
CA ARG A 1 22.49 -17.24 -42.35
C ARG A 1 21.63 -16.07 -41.84
N ALA A 2 21.21 -15.19 -42.78
CA ALA A 2 20.47 -13.97 -42.44
C ALA A 2 18.99 -14.20 -42.03
N LEU A 3 18.56 -15.46 -41.91
CA LEU A 3 17.15 -15.83 -41.82
C LEU A 3 16.62 -16.04 -40.37
N ASP A 4 17.49 -15.97 -39.35
CA ASP A 4 17.09 -16.22 -37.94
C ASP A 4 16.79 -14.95 -37.13
N VAL A 5 16.79 -13.80 -37.80
CA VAL A 5 16.58 -12.48 -37.15
C VAL A 5 15.10 -12.12 -37.21
N ARG A 6 14.52 -11.71 -36.06
CA ARG A 6 13.10 -11.31 -35.97
C ARG A 6 12.79 -10.15 -36.92
N LEU A 7 11.56 -10.10 -37.44
CA LEU A 7 11.13 -9.09 -38.42
C LEU A 7 11.40 -7.64 -37.95
N ALA A 8 11.20 -7.34 -36.69
CA ALA A 8 11.48 -6.01 -36.11
C ALA A 8 12.97 -5.64 -36.14
N GLU A 9 13.85 -6.61 -35.95
CA GLU A 9 15.31 -6.44 -36.05
C GLU A 9 15.76 -6.23 -37.46
N ARG A 10 15.17 -6.97 -38.44
CA ARG A 10 15.41 -6.75 -39.86
C ARG A 10 15.04 -5.32 -40.28
N PHE A 11 13.89 -4.78 -39.83
CA PHE A 11 13.53 -3.38 -40.07
C PHE A 11 14.56 -2.41 -39.47
N THR A 12 15.10 -2.71 -38.28
CA THR A 12 16.13 -1.89 -37.66
C THR A 12 17.45 -1.90 -38.45
N ILE A 13 17.84 -3.05 -39.03
CA ILE A 13 19.00 -3.17 -39.90
C ILE A 13 18.80 -2.32 -41.15
N VAL A 14 17.63 -2.41 -41.82
CA VAL A 14 17.33 -1.57 -42.99
C VAL A 14 17.42 -0.09 -42.63
N ALA A 15 16.85 0.34 -41.49
CA ALA A 15 16.90 1.72 -41.07
C ALA A 15 18.33 2.22 -40.82
N ARG A 16 19.19 1.36 -40.26
CA ARG A 16 20.59 1.69 -39.95
C ARG A 16 21.44 1.80 -41.20
N LEU A 17 21.17 0.98 -42.22
CA LEU A 17 21.96 0.93 -43.47
C LEU A 17 21.36 1.80 -44.59
N SER A 18 20.20 2.42 -44.37
CA SER A 18 19.51 3.25 -45.36
C SER A 18 20.24 4.52 -45.77
N ASP A 19 21.25 4.95 -45.01
CA ASP A 19 22.09 6.10 -45.33
C ASP A 19 23.18 5.75 -46.33
N SER A 20 23.59 4.47 -46.39
CA SER A 20 24.69 3.98 -47.25
C SER A 20 24.19 3.13 -48.42
N HIS A 21 22.98 2.58 -48.35
CA HIS A 21 22.49 1.61 -49.35
C HIS A 21 21.02 1.87 -49.71
N SER A 22 20.63 1.50 -50.89
CA SER A 22 19.24 1.60 -51.35
C SER A 22 18.30 0.77 -50.49
N VAL A 23 17.23 1.40 -50.00
CA VAL A 23 16.17 0.72 -49.23
C VAL A 23 15.55 -0.44 -50.01
N VAL A 24 15.52 -0.34 -51.35
CA VAL A 24 15.01 -1.41 -52.21
C VAL A 24 15.87 -2.65 -52.09
N SER A 25 17.20 -2.47 -52.27
CA SER A 25 18.16 -3.56 -52.20
C SER A 25 18.23 -4.19 -50.79
N LEU A 26 18.20 -3.37 -49.75
CA LEU A 26 18.19 -3.84 -48.36
C LEU A 26 16.93 -4.66 -48.04
N CYS A 27 15.75 -4.18 -48.46
CA CYS A 27 14.50 -4.91 -48.25
C CYS A 27 14.49 -6.25 -49.01
N SER A 28 15.02 -6.28 -50.23
CA SER A 28 15.17 -7.52 -51.01
C SER A 28 16.13 -8.50 -50.33
N ALA A 29 17.32 -8.03 -49.91
CA ALA A 29 18.32 -8.86 -49.24
C ALA A 29 17.87 -9.44 -47.89
N LEU A 30 17.00 -8.75 -47.19
CA LEU A 30 16.45 -9.18 -45.88
C LEU A 30 15.07 -9.83 -46.00
N GLU A 31 14.58 -10.06 -47.23
CA GLU A 31 13.27 -10.66 -47.49
C GLU A 31 12.12 -9.91 -46.78
N ILE A 32 12.11 -8.57 -46.88
CA ILE A 32 11.11 -7.70 -46.29
C ILE A 32 10.32 -6.99 -47.38
N HIS A 33 9.00 -6.97 -47.24
CA HIS A 33 8.19 -6.16 -48.14
C HIS A 33 8.39 -4.66 -47.87
N ARG A 34 8.67 -3.87 -48.91
CA ARG A 34 8.94 -2.43 -48.81
C ARG A 34 7.82 -1.64 -48.11
N SER A 35 6.55 -1.99 -48.35
CA SER A 35 5.41 -1.34 -47.70
C SER A 35 5.40 -1.60 -46.21
N SER A 36 5.77 -2.81 -45.76
CA SER A 36 5.88 -3.16 -44.32
C SER A 36 6.97 -2.34 -43.63
N TYR A 37 8.14 -2.18 -44.30
CA TYR A 37 9.21 -1.32 -43.79
C TYR A 37 8.78 0.17 -43.69
N ARG A 38 8.16 0.72 -44.77
CA ARG A 38 7.67 2.10 -44.79
C ARG A 38 6.62 2.33 -43.71
N TYR A 39 5.68 1.40 -43.51
CA TYR A 39 4.69 1.45 -42.47
C TYR A 39 5.34 1.43 -41.07
N TRP A 40 6.30 0.53 -40.86
CA TRP A 40 7.05 0.46 -39.60
C TRP A 40 7.85 1.75 -39.33
N ARG A 41 8.56 2.28 -40.33
CA ARG A 41 9.33 3.55 -40.23
C ARG A 41 8.42 4.71 -39.87
N LYS A 42 7.32 4.91 -40.59
CA LYS A 42 6.33 5.95 -40.32
C LYS A 42 5.79 5.86 -38.89
N ARG A 43 5.49 4.66 -38.41
CA ARG A 43 4.94 4.41 -37.10
C ARG A 43 5.98 4.57 -35.97
N ARG A 44 7.25 4.27 -36.23
CA ARG A 44 8.36 4.44 -35.31
C ARG A 44 8.62 5.93 -35.04
N ASP A 45 8.62 6.73 -36.11
CA ASP A 45 8.95 8.16 -36.03
C ASP A 45 7.75 9.02 -35.60
N THR A 46 6.54 8.42 -35.55
CA THR A 46 5.35 9.13 -35.08
C THR A 46 5.20 8.99 -33.56
N VAL A 47 5.41 10.10 -32.87
CA VAL A 47 5.12 10.20 -31.42
C VAL A 47 3.61 10.13 -31.22
N ASN A 48 3.15 9.17 -30.44
CA ASN A 48 1.74 9.07 -30.06
C ASN A 48 1.50 9.86 -28.74
N PRO A 49 0.89 11.07 -28.80
CA PRO A 49 0.73 11.94 -27.63
C PRO A 49 -0.06 11.25 -26.49
N ALA A 50 -1.09 10.46 -26.84
CA ALA A 50 -1.86 9.73 -25.83
C ALA A 50 -1.01 8.69 -25.08
N ARG A 51 -0.10 8.01 -25.78
CA ARG A 51 0.84 7.06 -25.17
C ARG A 51 1.85 7.77 -24.27
N VAL A 52 2.39 8.91 -24.72
CA VAL A 52 3.32 9.72 -23.92
C VAL A 52 2.65 10.18 -22.64
N ARG A 53 1.43 10.70 -22.72
CA ARG A 53 0.63 11.09 -21.54
C ARG A 53 0.45 9.90 -20.57
N LEU A 54 0.06 8.73 -21.06
CA LEU A 54 -0.10 7.54 -20.21
C LEU A 54 1.21 7.09 -19.57
N CYS A 55 2.33 7.17 -20.29
CA CYS A 55 3.65 6.89 -19.73
C CYS A 55 4.03 7.86 -18.61
N SER A 56 3.71 9.15 -18.78
CA SER A 56 3.93 10.18 -17.75
C SER A 56 3.09 9.90 -16.50
N GLU A 57 1.80 9.58 -16.66
CA GLU A 57 0.90 9.24 -15.55
C GLU A 57 1.37 8.00 -14.79
N ILE A 58 1.75 6.92 -15.49
CA ILE A 58 2.32 5.71 -14.87
C ILE A 58 3.59 6.05 -14.08
N ARG A 59 4.49 6.83 -14.66
CA ARG A 59 5.74 7.21 -13.98
C ARG A 59 5.47 8.07 -12.76
N ARG A 60 4.53 9.01 -12.83
CA ARG A 60 4.11 9.85 -11.70
C ARG A 60 3.56 9.00 -10.56
N ALA A 61 2.62 8.10 -10.84
CA ALA A 61 2.04 7.21 -9.83
C ALA A 61 3.09 6.25 -9.23
N TRP A 62 4.01 5.73 -10.05
CA TRP A 62 5.11 4.90 -9.59
C TRP A 62 6.07 5.66 -8.67
N ASN A 63 6.42 6.90 -8.99
CA ASN A 63 7.25 7.77 -8.15
C ASN A 63 6.54 8.12 -6.84
N GLN A 64 5.24 8.39 -6.87
CA GLN A 64 4.42 8.66 -5.68
C GLN A 64 4.42 7.48 -4.70
N SER A 65 4.48 6.25 -5.21
CA SER A 65 4.63 5.03 -4.42
C SER A 65 6.09 4.71 -4.04
N ARG A 66 7.04 5.57 -4.36
CA ARG A 66 8.50 5.32 -4.21
C ARG A 66 8.97 4.02 -4.86
N GLY A 67 8.38 3.66 -6.00
CA GLY A 67 8.75 2.45 -6.72
C GLY A 67 8.16 1.15 -6.16
N SER A 68 7.31 1.21 -5.17
CA SER A 68 6.72 0.01 -4.56
C SER A 68 5.51 -0.53 -5.33
N ALA A 69 4.76 0.34 -6.02
CA ALA A 69 3.53 -0.05 -6.70
C ALA A 69 3.77 -0.96 -7.90
N GLY A 70 3.07 -2.09 -7.94
CA GLY A 70 3.00 -2.99 -9.09
C GLY A 70 1.87 -2.65 -10.06
N ALA A 71 1.77 -3.39 -11.17
CA ALA A 71 0.82 -3.12 -12.25
C ALA A 71 -0.65 -3.04 -11.79
N ARG A 72 -1.06 -3.83 -10.79
CA ARG A 72 -2.42 -3.78 -10.23
C ARG A 72 -2.66 -2.47 -9.49
N THR A 73 -1.77 -2.13 -8.56
CA THR A 73 -1.85 -0.91 -7.76
C THR A 73 -1.81 0.34 -8.64
N LEU A 74 -0.91 0.38 -9.63
CA LEU A 74 -0.84 1.50 -10.58
C LEU A 74 -2.11 1.64 -11.43
N ALA A 75 -2.70 0.51 -11.87
CA ALA A 75 -3.97 0.55 -12.61
C ALA A 75 -5.10 1.15 -11.76
N GLU A 76 -5.18 0.80 -10.50
CA GLU A 76 -6.18 1.31 -9.56
C GLU A 76 -5.95 2.80 -9.24
N MET A 77 -4.71 3.20 -8.94
CA MET A 77 -4.35 4.61 -8.71
C MET A 77 -4.74 5.50 -9.91
N LEU A 78 -4.43 5.06 -11.14
CA LEU A 78 -4.77 5.82 -12.34
C LEU A 78 -6.29 5.88 -12.56
N THR A 79 -6.99 4.77 -12.35
CA THR A 79 -8.45 4.72 -12.52
C THR A 79 -9.15 5.63 -11.51
N GLN A 80 -8.71 5.68 -10.27
CA GLN A 80 -9.20 6.61 -9.24
C GLN A 80 -8.96 8.08 -9.63
N ASN A 81 -7.85 8.36 -10.31
CA ASN A 81 -7.52 9.68 -10.82
C ASN A 81 -8.19 10.01 -12.17
N GLY A 82 -9.22 9.26 -12.56
CA GLY A 82 -9.99 9.50 -13.80
C GLY A 82 -9.31 9.03 -15.09
N VAL A 83 -8.23 8.23 -14.99
CA VAL A 83 -7.56 7.60 -16.16
C VAL A 83 -7.82 6.10 -16.16
N PRO A 84 -8.88 5.61 -16.83
CA PRO A 84 -9.22 4.19 -16.85
C PRO A 84 -8.05 3.32 -17.33
N MET A 85 -7.60 2.41 -16.48
CA MET A 85 -6.40 1.62 -16.73
C MET A 85 -6.59 0.16 -16.32
N SER A 86 -6.42 -0.78 -17.24
CA SER A 86 -6.39 -2.19 -16.89
C SER A 86 -5.01 -2.61 -16.35
N ARG A 87 -4.98 -3.62 -15.47
CA ARG A 87 -3.75 -4.22 -14.96
C ARG A 87 -2.80 -4.64 -16.09
N TYR A 88 -3.33 -5.23 -17.15
CA TYR A 88 -2.53 -5.67 -18.31
C TYR A 88 -1.87 -4.49 -19.02
N ARG A 89 -2.62 -3.41 -19.25
CA ARG A 89 -2.10 -2.19 -19.89
C ARG A 89 -1.04 -1.52 -19.02
N ALA A 90 -1.28 -1.41 -17.71
CA ALA A 90 -0.29 -0.90 -16.75
C ALA A 90 1.00 -1.74 -16.79
N GLY A 91 0.91 -3.07 -16.75
CA GLY A 91 2.08 -3.95 -16.82
C GLY A 91 2.90 -3.79 -18.10
N ARG A 92 2.23 -3.60 -19.25
CA ARG A 92 2.93 -3.33 -20.52
C ARG A 92 3.65 -1.98 -20.51
N LEU A 93 3.05 -0.95 -19.92
CA LEU A 93 3.67 0.37 -19.80
C LEU A 93 4.84 0.35 -18.80
N MET A 94 4.71 -0.35 -17.67
CA MET A 94 5.82 -0.57 -16.74
C MET A 94 7.00 -1.23 -17.43
N LYS A 95 6.77 -2.32 -18.18
CA LYS A 95 7.83 -3.00 -18.96
C LYS A 95 8.47 -2.05 -19.98
N TYR A 96 7.68 -1.26 -20.69
CA TYR A 96 8.19 -0.28 -21.65
C TYR A 96 9.05 0.81 -20.99
N LEU A 97 8.70 1.23 -19.77
CA LEU A 97 9.41 2.26 -18.99
C LEU A 97 10.52 1.69 -18.11
N ASN A 98 10.78 0.37 -18.16
CA ASN A 98 11.72 -0.35 -17.30
C ASN A 98 11.45 -0.12 -15.80
N LEU A 99 10.17 -0.09 -15.40
CA LEU A 99 9.75 0.06 -14.02
C LEU A 99 9.48 -1.32 -13.39
N SER A 100 10.00 -1.53 -12.18
CA SER A 100 9.76 -2.72 -11.37
C SER A 100 9.25 -2.33 -10.00
N SER A 101 8.38 -3.16 -9.41
CA SER A 101 7.90 -2.96 -8.04
C SER A 101 8.82 -3.64 -7.02
N CYS A 102 9.00 -3.01 -5.86
CA CYS A 102 9.62 -3.66 -4.69
C CYS A 102 8.77 -4.84 -4.24
N GLN A 103 9.40 -5.99 -4.03
CA GLN A 103 8.75 -7.17 -3.48
C GLN A 103 9.22 -7.40 -2.04
N PRO A 104 8.29 -7.59 -1.09
CA PRO A 104 8.69 -7.90 0.29
C PRO A 104 9.33 -9.27 0.36
N GLY A 105 10.40 -9.41 1.17
CA GLY A 105 11.04 -10.69 1.47
C GLY A 105 10.10 -11.71 2.10
N LYS A 106 10.50 -12.97 2.13
CA LYS A 106 9.75 -14.04 2.83
C LYS A 106 9.74 -13.76 4.34
N HIS A 107 8.57 -13.82 4.96
CA HIS A 107 8.41 -13.64 6.40
C HIS A 107 8.69 -14.95 7.14
N GLN A 108 9.47 -14.89 8.21
CA GLN A 108 9.69 -16.00 9.14
C GLN A 108 8.92 -15.73 10.43
N TYR A 109 8.04 -16.64 10.81
CA TYR A 109 7.25 -16.55 12.04
C TYR A 109 8.03 -17.08 13.23
N LYS A 110 8.00 -16.36 14.37
CA LYS A 110 8.56 -16.82 15.64
C LYS A 110 7.44 -17.32 16.55
N ASN A 111 7.57 -18.53 17.11
CA ASN A 111 6.61 -19.08 18.06
C ASN A 111 6.91 -18.58 19.49
N ALA A 112 5.89 -18.14 20.20
CA ALA A 112 5.98 -17.66 21.58
C ALA A 112 5.54 -18.74 22.59
N ARG A 113 6.12 -18.73 23.81
CA ARG A 113 6.09 -19.87 24.74
C ARG A 113 5.15 -19.84 25.98
N GLN A 114 4.41 -18.77 26.31
CA GLN A 114 3.52 -18.74 27.49
C GLN A 114 2.24 -17.92 27.32
N GLU A 115 1.09 -18.34 27.82
CA GLU A 115 -0.22 -17.68 27.71
C GLU A 115 -0.56 -16.80 28.94
N HIS A 116 -1.18 -15.61 28.69
CA HIS A 116 -1.89 -14.86 29.72
C HIS A 116 -3.38 -15.19 29.64
N THR A 117 -3.91 -15.77 30.71
CA THR A 117 -5.25 -16.38 30.74
C THR A 117 -6.42 -15.42 31.01
N CYS A 118 -6.17 -14.12 31.20
CA CYS A 118 -7.20 -13.20 31.74
C CYS A 118 -7.96 -12.34 30.74
N LEU A 119 -7.50 -12.22 29.49
CA LEU A 119 -8.16 -11.40 28.49
C LEU A 119 -8.56 -12.23 27.26
N PRO A 120 -9.87 -12.26 26.91
CA PRO A 120 -10.36 -13.09 25.81
C PRO A 120 -10.06 -12.50 24.43
N ASN A 121 -9.95 -13.41 23.42
CA ASN A 121 -10.01 -13.01 22.03
C ASN A 121 -11.46 -12.87 21.60
N LEU A 122 -11.98 -11.66 21.61
CA LEU A 122 -13.35 -11.35 21.25
C LEU A 122 -13.52 -11.10 19.74
N LEU A 123 -12.43 -10.75 19.06
CA LEU A 123 -12.45 -10.47 17.62
C LEU A 123 -12.56 -11.75 16.79
N GLU A 124 -11.97 -12.87 17.25
CA GLU A 124 -12.05 -14.19 16.59
C GLU A 124 -11.77 -14.16 15.08
N ARG A 125 -10.83 -13.29 14.66
CA ARG A 125 -10.48 -13.04 13.24
C ARG A 125 -11.63 -12.50 12.37
N GLN A 126 -12.69 -11.98 12.96
CA GLN A 126 -13.77 -11.32 12.24
C GLN A 126 -13.32 -9.93 11.77
N PHE A 127 -12.40 -9.90 10.82
CA PHE A 127 -11.82 -8.66 10.32
C PHE A 127 -12.73 -7.90 9.35
N ALA A 128 -13.83 -8.47 8.92
CA ALA A 128 -14.85 -7.81 8.12
C ALA A 128 -15.78 -7.01 9.03
N VAL A 129 -15.49 -5.72 9.19
CA VAL A 129 -16.23 -4.81 10.08
C VAL A 129 -17.17 -3.96 9.23
N PRO A 130 -18.47 -3.87 9.57
CA PRO A 130 -19.46 -3.22 8.71
C PRO A 130 -19.45 -1.69 8.76
N GLU A 131 -18.91 -1.10 9.84
CA GLU A 131 -18.96 0.33 10.10
C GLU A 131 -17.64 0.85 10.67
N PRO A 132 -17.28 2.13 10.42
CA PRO A 132 -16.18 2.78 11.11
C PRO A 132 -16.38 2.79 12.64
N ASP A 133 -15.27 2.82 13.36
CA ASP A 133 -15.24 2.96 14.83
C ASP A 133 -15.92 1.83 15.64
N ARG A 134 -16.08 0.65 15.03
CA ARG A 134 -16.52 -0.56 15.75
C ARG A 134 -15.37 -1.39 16.28
N VAL A 135 -14.33 -1.55 15.46
CA VAL A 135 -13.15 -2.34 15.85
C VAL A 135 -11.88 -1.62 15.44
N TRP A 136 -11.07 -1.32 16.42
CA TRP A 136 -9.70 -0.82 16.21
C TRP A 136 -8.69 -1.91 16.53
N CYS A 137 -7.65 -2.01 15.73
CA CYS A 137 -6.50 -2.87 16.02
C CYS A 137 -5.28 -2.03 16.34
N GLY A 138 -4.49 -2.48 17.30
CA GLY A 138 -3.23 -1.86 17.68
C GLY A 138 -2.08 -2.85 17.70
N ASP A 139 -0.88 -2.35 17.37
CA ASP A 139 0.35 -3.14 17.45
C ASP A 139 1.58 -2.22 17.45
N ILE A 140 2.73 -2.77 17.83
CA ILE A 140 4.02 -2.07 17.91
C ILE A 140 5.00 -2.72 16.93
N THR A 141 5.71 -1.89 16.18
CA THR A 141 6.87 -2.35 15.41
C THR A 141 8.11 -1.54 15.77
N TYR A 142 9.28 -2.06 15.47
CA TYR A 142 10.55 -1.38 15.63
C TYR A 142 11.08 -0.90 14.29
N ILE A 143 11.72 0.28 14.31
CA ILE A 143 12.30 0.96 13.16
C ILE A 143 13.68 1.47 13.54
N TRP A 144 14.68 1.19 12.72
CA TRP A 144 16.03 1.70 12.94
C TRP A 144 16.10 3.18 12.56
N ALA A 145 16.56 4.02 13.48
CA ALA A 145 16.69 5.46 13.25
C ALA A 145 17.81 6.06 14.11
N GLY A 146 18.79 6.66 13.47
CA GLY A 146 19.89 7.35 14.16
C GLY A 146 20.63 6.47 15.16
N ASN A 147 21.21 5.36 14.74
CA ASN A 147 22.03 4.44 15.54
C ASN A 147 21.30 3.72 16.69
N ARG A 148 19.97 3.71 16.71
CA ARG A 148 19.18 2.98 17.72
C ARG A 148 17.84 2.53 17.18
N TRP A 149 17.23 1.58 17.90
CA TRP A 149 15.86 1.19 17.68
C TRP A 149 14.90 2.24 18.22
N CYS A 150 13.93 2.62 17.38
CA CYS A 150 12.74 3.35 17.76
C CYS A 150 11.52 2.44 17.61
N TYR A 151 10.48 2.69 18.39
CA TYR A 151 9.26 1.91 18.43
C TYR A 151 8.11 2.74 17.92
N LEU A 152 7.37 2.18 16.98
CA LEU A 152 6.19 2.78 16.38
C LEU A 152 4.96 1.99 16.84
N ALA A 153 4.09 2.63 17.63
CA ALA A 153 2.75 2.13 17.91
C ALA A 153 1.77 2.71 16.90
N VAL A 154 0.85 1.88 16.43
CA VAL A 154 -0.16 2.26 15.43
C VAL A 154 -1.52 1.75 15.88
N VAL A 155 -2.56 2.56 15.65
CA VAL A 155 -3.97 2.20 15.80
C VAL A 155 -4.66 2.31 14.45
N MET A 156 -5.33 1.26 14.04
CA MET A 156 -6.00 1.13 12.75
C MET A 156 -7.48 0.80 12.96
N ASP A 157 -8.35 1.52 12.28
CA ASP A 157 -9.77 1.15 12.14
C ASP A 157 -9.90 0.00 11.12
N LEU A 158 -10.54 -1.08 11.52
CA LEU A 158 -10.67 -2.27 10.68
C LEU A 158 -11.71 -2.11 9.56
N PHE A 159 -12.63 -1.17 9.64
CA PHE A 159 -13.61 -0.97 8.56
C PHE A 159 -12.91 -0.71 7.23
N ALA A 160 -12.14 0.36 7.16
CA ALA A 160 -11.43 0.77 5.94
C ALA A 160 -9.92 0.49 5.96
N ARG A 161 -9.40 -0.16 7.01
CA ARG A 161 -7.96 -0.30 7.25
C ARG A 161 -7.25 1.05 7.38
N ARG A 162 -7.96 2.08 7.81
CA ARG A 162 -7.44 3.42 8.00
C ARG A 162 -6.60 3.50 9.26
N VAL A 163 -5.38 4.02 9.15
CA VAL A 163 -4.58 4.35 10.33
C VAL A 163 -5.12 5.66 10.93
N ILE A 164 -5.57 5.59 12.17
CA ILE A 164 -6.26 6.68 12.87
C ILE A 164 -5.45 7.26 14.04
N GLY A 165 -4.43 6.53 14.50
CA GLY A 165 -3.52 7.01 15.54
C GLY A 165 -2.18 6.33 15.46
N TRP A 166 -1.12 7.05 15.82
CA TRP A 166 0.23 6.51 15.88
C TRP A 166 1.13 7.32 16.79
N SER A 167 2.21 6.72 17.27
CA SER A 167 3.23 7.37 18.09
C SER A 167 4.58 6.71 17.87
N LEU A 168 5.66 7.51 17.88
CA LEU A 168 7.05 7.04 17.75
C LEU A 168 7.86 7.43 19.00
N SER A 169 8.47 6.45 19.64
CA SER A 169 9.29 6.63 20.85
C SER A 169 10.59 5.84 20.79
N ALA A 170 11.56 6.20 21.64
CA ALA A 170 12.75 5.39 21.85
C ALA A 170 12.47 4.16 22.75
N ASN A 171 11.34 4.12 23.44
CA ASN A 171 10.96 3.04 24.35
C ASN A 171 9.63 2.42 23.92
N ALA A 172 9.56 1.08 24.04
CA ALA A 172 8.32 0.33 23.83
C ALA A 172 7.58 0.18 25.16
N ASP A 173 7.03 1.26 25.65
CA ASP A 173 6.34 1.34 26.94
C ASP A 173 4.84 1.62 26.79
N THR A 174 4.14 1.62 27.93
CA THR A 174 2.71 1.93 27.98
C THR A 174 2.41 3.37 27.53
N ALA A 175 3.35 4.30 27.71
CA ALA A 175 3.17 5.69 27.27
C ALA A 175 3.10 5.79 25.74
N LEU A 176 3.91 5.01 25.04
CA LEU A 176 3.91 4.94 23.58
C LEU A 176 2.53 4.53 23.03
N ILE A 177 1.99 3.40 23.48
CA ILE A 177 0.69 2.89 23.01
C ILE A 177 -0.48 3.77 23.48
N SER A 178 -0.38 4.35 24.67
CA SER A 178 -1.38 5.28 25.17
C SER A 178 -1.44 6.57 24.35
N SER A 179 -0.30 7.06 23.86
CA SER A 179 -0.25 8.24 22.99
C SER A 179 -0.89 7.95 21.63
N ALA A 180 -0.64 6.78 21.04
CA ALA A 180 -1.28 6.36 19.80
C ALA A 180 -2.81 6.21 19.96
N LEU A 181 -3.26 5.61 21.09
CA LEU A 181 -4.69 5.47 21.38
C LEU A 181 -5.38 6.82 21.62
N ARG A 182 -4.75 7.75 22.36
CA ARG A 182 -5.30 9.10 22.56
C ARG A 182 -5.48 9.83 21.24
N MET A 183 -4.46 9.81 20.39
CA MET A 183 -4.56 10.39 19.05
C MET A 183 -5.75 9.80 18.28
N ALA A 184 -5.89 8.48 18.26
CA ALA A 184 -6.99 7.80 17.59
C ALA A 184 -8.34 8.24 18.16
N TYR A 185 -8.49 8.26 19.48
CA TYR A 185 -9.72 8.62 20.17
C TYR A 185 -10.15 10.06 19.92
N GLU A 186 -9.19 11.00 19.93
CA GLU A 186 -9.42 12.42 19.66
C GLU A 186 -9.77 12.68 18.19
N VAL A 187 -8.99 12.11 17.28
CA VAL A 187 -9.21 12.28 15.82
C VAL A 187 -10.57 11.72 15.37
N ARG A 188 -11.06 10.68 16.06
CA ARG A 188 -12.36 10.04 15.74
C ARG A 188 -13.54 10.66 16.52
N GLY A 189 -13.33 11.77 17.22
CA GLY A 189 -14.41 12.45 17.94
C GLY A 189 -14.93 11.70 19.17
N GLN A 190 -14.06 10.94 19.82
CA GLN A 190 -14.36 10.22 21.07
C GLN A 190 -15.50 9.20 20.95
N PRO A 191 -15.38 8.23 20.03
CA PRO A 191 -16.44 7.25 19.77
C PRO A 191 -16.68 6.36 21.01
N ARG A 192 -17.90 5.82 21.09
CA ARG A 192 -18.31 4.87 22.14
C ARG A 192 -18.44 3.47 21.56
N ASP A 193 -18.40 2.47 22.44
CA ASP A 193 -18.64 1.06 22.10
C ASP A 193 -17.64 0.47 21.09
N VAL A 194 -16.43 1.02 21.06
CA VAL A 194 -15.32 0.51 20.23
C VAL A 194 -14.72 -0.72 20.90
N MET A 195 -14.41 -1.74 20.12
CA MET A 195 -13.53 -2.83 20.52
C MET A 195 -12.10 -2.53 20.10
N PHE A 196 -11.15 -2.60 21.03
CA PHE A 196 -9.73 -2.49 20.74
C PHE A 196 -9.07 -3.86 20.83
N HIS A 197 -8.51 -4.32 19.71
CA HIS A 197 -7.81 -5.60 19.60
C HIS A 197 -6.30 -5.39 19.46
N SER A 198 -5.51 -6.18 20.21
CA SER A 198 -4.04 -6.17 20.14
C SER A 198 -3.45 -7.56 20.33
N ASP A 199 -2.13 -7.66 20.22
CA ASP A 199 -1.42 -8.83 20.72
C ASP A 199 -1.42 -8.87 22.26
N GLN A 200 -0.83 -9.94 22.83
CA GLN A 200 -0.68 -10.12 24.28
C GLN A 200 0.58 -9.44 24.85
N GLY A 201 1.11 -8.43 24.19
CA GLY A 201 2.26 -7.68 24.68
C GLY A 201 1.99 -7.09 26.07
N SER A 202 3.01 -7.11 26.94
CA SER A 202 2.91 -6.60 28.31
C SER A 202 2.46 -5.13 28.39
N GLN A 203 2.73 -4.36 27.35
CA GLN A 203 2.29 -2.97 27.22
C GLN A 203 0.76 -2.88 27.17
N TYR A 204 0.11 -3.76 26.36
CA TYR A 204 -1.35 -3.80 26.18
C TYR A 204 -2.09 -4.47 27.34
N THR A 205 -1.46 -5.44 27.99
CA THR A 205 -2.07 -6.16 29.13
C THR A 205 -1.82 -5.48 30.48
N GLY A 206 -1.00 -4.42 30.51
CA GLY A 206 -0.68 -3.67 31.71
C GLY A 206 -1.86 -2.85 32.25
N LEU A 207 -1.99 -2.77 33.59
CA LEU A 207 -3.11 -2.13 34.29
C LEU A 207 -3.34 -0.67 33.83
N LYS A 208 -2.28 0.10 33.64
CA LYS A 208 -2.37 1.50 33.18
C LYS A 208 -3.08 1.66 31.83
N TYR A 209 -2.83 0.72 30.91
CA TYR A 209 -3.47 0.74 29.60
C TYR A 209 -4.94 0.30 29.68
N GLN A 210 -5.22 -0.73 30.48
CA GLN A 210 -6.60 -1.17 30.76
C GLN A 210 -7.44 -0.06 31.39
N GLN A 211 -6.88 0.70 32.35
CA GLN A 211 -7.54 1.87 32.93
C GLN A 211 -7.84 2.95 31.89
N LEU A 212 -6.96 3.18 30.91
CA LEU A 212 -7.19 4.13 29.83
C LEU A 212 -8.33 3.65 28.90
N LEU A 213 -8.33 2.38 28.52
CA LEU A 213 -9.43 1.79 27.73
C LEU A 213 -10.77 1.89 28.46
N TRP A 214 -10.79 1.57 29.76
CA TRP A 214 -11.98 1.69 30.58
C TRP A 214 -12.50 3.13 30.65
N ARG A 215 -11.61 4.11 30.85
CA ARG A 215 -11.96 5.54 30.83
C ARG A 215 -12.62 5.96 29.52
N TYR A 216 -12.15 5.44 28.40
CA TYR A 216 -12.70 5.70 27.07
C TYR A 216 -13.90 4.81 26.72
N ARG A 217 -14.30 3.91 27.63
CA ARG A 217 -15.37 2.92 27.40
C ARG A 217 -15.09 2.04 26.17
N ILE A 218 -13.82 1.70 25.98
CA ILE A 218 -13.36 0.83 24.90
C ILE A 218 -13.22 -0.58 25.44
N LYS A 219 -13.84 -1.55 24.75
CA LYS A 219 -13.78 -2.97 25.11
C LYS A 219 -12.48 -3.57 24.63
N GLN A 220 -11.73 -4.23 25.51
CA GLN A 220 -10.46 -4.86 25.16
C GLN A 220 -10.65 -6.28 24.63
N SER A 221 -9.92 -6.61 23.58
CA SER A 221 -9.75 -7.95 23.01
C SER A 221 -8.26 -8.19 22.76
N VAL A 222 -7.78 -9.41 22.99
CA VAL A 222 -6.37 -9.77 22.72
C VAL A 222 -6.25 -11.05 21.91
N SER A 223 -5.26 -11.07 21.02
CA SER A 223 -4.94 -12.26 20.22
C SER A 223 -4.60 -13.45 21.11
N ARG A 224 -4.87 -14.66 20.63
CA ARG A 224 -4.33 -15.86 21.27
C ARG A 224 -2.82 -15.88 21.16
N ARG A 225 -2.16 -16.35 22.19
CA ARG A 225 -0.70 -16.35 22.23
C ARG A 225 -0.09 -17.25 21.15
N GLY A 226 1.00 -16.72 20.54
CA GLY A 226 1.67 -17.42 19.45
C GLY A 226 0.87 -17.50 18.16
N ASN A 227 -0.30 -16.86 18.11
CA ASN A 227 -1.17 -16.88 16.94
C ASN A 227 -1.17 -15.53 16.23
N CYS A 228 -0.12 -15.30 15.43
CA CYS A 228 0.06 -14.07 14.65
C CYS A 228 -1.12 -13.77 13.70
N TRP A 229 -1.85 -14.80 13.27
CA TRP A 229 -3.01 -14.63 12.40
C TRP A 229 -4.16 -13.83 13.06
N ASP A 230 -4.19 -13.75 14.38
CA ASP A 230 -5.24 -13.03 15.10
C ASP A 230 -5.09 -11.51 14.98
N ASN A 231 -3.89 -11.01 14.59
CA ASN A 231 -3.63 -9.58 14.32
C ASN A 231 -3.07 -9.32 12.90
N SER A 232 -3.43 -10.17 11.94
CA SER A 232 -2.92 -10.12 10.56
C SER A 232 -3.11 -8.76 9.84
N PRO A 233 -4.13 -7.91 10.10
CA PRO A 233 -4.22 -6.59 9.49
C PRO A 233 -3.04 -5.68 9.86
N MET A 234 -2.61 -5.70 11.14
CA MET A 234 -1.48 -4.91 11.61
C MET A 234 -0.15 -5.41 11.07
N GLU A 235 0.05 -6.74 11.05
CA GLU A 235 1.24 -7.35 10.44
C GLU A 235 1.36 -6.94 8.95
N ARG A 236 0.24 -6.95 8.23
CA ARG A 236 0.20 -6.53 6.82
C ARG A 236 0.53 -5.06 6.64
N PHE A 237 0.02 -4.20 7.52
CA PHE A 237 0.35 -2.79 7.51
C PHE A 237 1.85 -2.56 7.73
N PHE A 238 2.43 -3.14 8.77
CA PHE A 238 3.85 -2.98 9.06
C PHE A 238 4.76 -3.55 7.98
N ARG A 239 4.37 -4.66 7.37
CA ARG A 239 5.07 -5.20 6.22
C ARG A 239 5.06 -4.21 5.05
N SER A 240 3.91 -3.60 4.76
CA SER A 240 3.80 -2.57 3.72
C SER A 240 4.67 -1.36 4.05
N LEU A 241 4.56 -0.80 5.25
CA LEU A 241 5.38 0.34 5.69
C LEU A 241 6.88 0.06 5.53
N LYS A 242 7.34 -1.09 6.03
CA LYS A 242 8.77 -1.47 6.00
C LYS A 242 9.29 -1.69 4.59
N THR A 243 8.47 -2.27 3.71
CA THR A 243 8.88 -2.55 2.31
C THR A 243 8.79 -1.31 1.43
N GLU A 244 7.77 -0.48 1.63
CA GLU A 244 7.42 0.61 0.73
C GLU A 244 8.12 1.92 1.09
N TRP A 245 8.46 2.11 2.39
CA TRP A 245 8.87 3.44 2.85
C TRP A 245 10.09 3.50 3.76
N VAL A 246 10.33 2.46 4.56
CA VAL A 246 11.49 2.44 5.44
C VAL A 246 12.74 2.09 4.63
N PRO A 247 13.80 2.92 4.64
CA PRO A 247 15.06 2.59 3.99
C PRO A 247 15.69 1.31 4.55
N THR A 248 16.42 0.58 3.74
CA THR A 248 17.09 -0.67 4.15
C THR A 248 18.03 -0.45 5.34
N ASP A 249 18.74 0.68 5.34
CA ASP A 249 19.69 1.05 6.40
C ASP A 249 19.02 1.83 7.55
N GLY A 250 17.69 1.98 7.51
CA GLY A 250 16.94 2.78 8.45
C GLY A 250 16.97 4.28 8.14
N TYR A 251 16.42 5.07 9.05
CA TYR A 251 16.42 6.53 8.93
C TYR A 251 17.65 7.14 9.61
N THR A 252 18.09 8.29 9.14
CA THR A 252 19.25 9.02 9.68
C THR A 252 19.03 9.55 11.10
N GLY A 253 17.77 9.73 11.53
CA GLY A 253 17.41 10.19 12.87
C GLY A 253 15.95 10.00 13.20
N LYS A 254 15.60 10.14 14.50
CA LYS A 254 14.23 9.95 15.00
C LYS A 254 13.25 10.95 14.39
N ASP A 255 13.66 12.21 14.20
CA ASP A 255 12.77 13.25 13.66
C ASP A 255 12.51 13.02 12.17
N VAL A 256 13.53 12.59 11.42
CA VAL A 256 13.38 12.16 10.02
C VAL A 256 12.44 10.95 9.95
N ALA A 257 12.62 9.95 10.81
CA ALA A 257 11.71 8.81 10.89
C ALA A 257 10.27 9.25 11.16
N ARG A 258 10.07 10.16 12.13
CA ARG A 258 8.74 10.70 12.47
C ARG A 258 8.09 11.38 11.26
N GLN A 259 8.81 12.27 10.59
CA GLN A 259 8.32 12.99 9.41
C GLN A 259 7.97 12.04 8.27
N GLN A 260 8.84 11.07 7.98
CA GLN A 260 8.64 10.11 6.89
C GLN A 260 7.49 9.15 7.18
N ILE A 261 7.34 8.67 8.41
CA ILE A 261 6.23 7.81 8.83
C ILE A 261 4.91 8.58 8.80
N SER A 262 4.90 9.85 9.27
CA SER A 262 3.74 10.72 9.16
C SER A 262 3.31 10.89 7.71
N SER A 263 4.26 11.17 6.83
CA SER A 263 4.01 11.29 5.38
C SER A 263 3.48 9.99 4.77
N TYR A 264 4.04 8.84 5.17
CA TYR A 264 3.52 7.55 4.73
C TYR A 264 2.06 7.34 5.13
N ILE A 265 1.74 7.56 6.39
CA ILE A 265 0.41 7.32 6.94
C ILE A 265 -0.62 8.27 6.35
N LEU A 266 -0.35 9.57 6.40
CA LEU A 266 -1.33 10.60 6.04
C LEU A 266 -1.42 10.82 4.53
N ASN A 267 -0.27 10.98 3.86
CA ASN A 267 -0.24 11.41 2.46
C ASN A 267 -0.23 10.25 1.46
N TYR A 268 0.10 9.03 1.91
CA TYR A 268 0.18 7.90 0.99
C TYR A 268 -0.75 6.75 1.38
N TYR A 269 -0.58 6.16 2.57
CA TYR A 269 -1.31 4.96 2.97
C TYR A 269 -2.83 5.20 3.05
N ASN A 270 -3.25 6.24 3.75
CA ASN A 270 -4.67 6.56 3.93
C ASN A 270 -5.31 7.16 2.68
N SER A 271 -4.59 8.02 1.94
CA SER A 271 -5.19 8.91 0.93
C SER A 271 -4.92 8.50 -0.53
N VAL A 272 -3.87 7.70 -0.78
CA VAL A 272 -3.40 7.40 -2.16
C VAL A 272 -3.30 5.90 -2.42
N ARG A 273 -2.90 5.11 -1.41
CA ARG A 273 -2.64 3.69 -1.57
C ARG A 273 -3.94 2.89 -1.67
N PRO A 274 -4.22 2.23 -2.82
CA PRO A 274 -5.42 1.41 -2.96
C PRO A 274 -5.34 0.16 -2.06
N HIS A 275 -6.49 -0.22 -1.51
CA HIS A 275 -6.67 -1.46 -0.75
C HIS A 275 -7.60 -2.41 -1.47
N HIS A 276 -7.12 -3.64 -1.75
CA HIS A 276 -7.93 -4.66 -2.39
C HIS A 276 -9.00 -5.24 -1.49
N TYR A 277 -8.74 -5.26 -0.20
CA TYR A 277 -9.63 -5.85 0.78
C TYR A 277 -9.75 -4.91 1.98
N ASN A 278 -10.93 -4.35 2.13
CA ASN A 278 -11.36 -3.73 3.36
C ASN A 278 -12.44 -4.58 3.98
N GLY A 279 -12.34 -4.75 5.31
CA GLY A 279 -13.40 -5.37 6.08
C GLY A 279 -14.69 -4.60 5.86
N GLY A 280 -15.80 -5.28 5.96
CA GLY A 280 -17.12 -4.73 5.74
C GLY A 280 -17.89 -5.53 4.69
N LEU A 281 -19.14 -5.16 4.52
CA LEU A 281 -20.06 -5.85 3.61
C LEU A 281 -19.60 -5.83 2.16
N ASN A 282 -18.69 -4.91 1.83
CA ASN A 282 -18.23 -4.72 0.49
C ASN A 282 -16.71 -4.60 0.46
N TYR A 283 -16.15 -5.34 -0.41
CA TYR A 283 -14.87 -5.12 -1.02
C TYR A 283 -14.75 -3.63 -1.42
N ASN A 284 -13.77 -2.89 -0.93
CA ASN A 284 -13.68 -1.45 -1.23
C ASN A 284 -13.21 -1.14 -2.65
N GLY A 285 -13.19 -2.13 -3.53
CA GLY A 285 -12.97 -1.95 -4.97
C GLY A 285 -11.62 -1.31 -5.34
N GLY A 286 -10.61 -1.48 -4.50
CA GLY A 286 -9.34 -0.80 -4.68
C GLY A 286 -9.33 0.66 -4.21
N LEU A 287 -10.34 1.11 -3.48
CA LEU A 287 -10.39 2.44 -2.89
C LEU A 287 -9.30 2.62 -1.83
N THR A 288 -8.92 3.85 -1.59
CA THR A 288 -8.08 4.20 -0.43
C THR A 288 -8.89 4.06 0.86
N PRO A 289 -8.25 3.90 2.03
CA PRO A 289 -8.96 3.88 3.31
C PRO A 289 -9.83 5.11 3.53
N GLU A 290 -9.34 6.29 3.20
CA GLU A 290 -10.06 7.54 3.36
C GLU A 290 -11.28 7.63 2.44
N GLU A 291 -11.15 7.29 1.17
CA GLU A 291 -12.25 7.32 0.22
C GLU A 291 -13.32 6.26 0.58
N SER A 292 -12.92 5.10 1.09
CA SER A 292 -13.84 4.07 1.56
C SER A 292 -14.72 4.58 2.72
N GLU A 293 -14.13 5.27 3.70
CA GLU A 293 -14.90 5.89 4.80
C GLU A 293 -15.76 7.05 4.32
N ASN A 294 -15.24 7.91 3.44
CA ASN A 294 -15.99 9.04 2.90
C ASN A 294 -17.26 8.58 2.17
N ARG A 295 -17.16 7.50 1.40
CA ARG A 295 -18.33 6.92 0.74
C ARG A 295 -19.35 6.34 1.74
N TYR A 296 -18.88 5.65 2.77
CA TYR A 296 -19.76 5.15 3.82
C TYR A 296 -20.55 6.30 4.47
N HIS A 297 -19.87 7.35 4.89
CA HIS A 297 -20.51 8.51 5.50
C HIS A 297 -21.48 9.25 4.56
N PHE A 298 -21.14 9.32 3.27
CA PHE A 298 -22.02 9.89 2.26
C PHE A 298 -23.31 9.08 2.12
N TYR A 299 -23.23 7.75 2.02
CA TYR A 299 -24.39 6.89 1.94
C TYR A 299 -25.27 6.99 3.20
N CYS A 300 -24.69 6.98 4.39
CA CYS A 300 -25.42 7.12 5.63
C CYS A 300 -26.20 8.45 5.71
N LYS A 301 -25.59 9.56 5.30
CA LYS A 301 -26.24 10.87 5.25
C LYS A 301 -27.39 10.90 4.23
N THR A 302 -27.18 10.30 3.07
CA THR A 302 -28.21 10.24 2.01
C THR A 302 -29.41 9.42 2.45
N VAL A 303 -29.21 8.27 3.09
CA VAL A 303 -30.29 7.45 3.62
C VAL A 303 -31.05 8.21 4.73
N ALA A 304 -30.35 8.84 5.66
CA ALA A 304 -30.97 9.62 6.74
C ALA A 304 -31.75 10.86 6.25
N SER A 305 -31.48 11.37 5.05
CA SER A 305 -32.23 12.49 4.45
C SER A 305 -33.49 12.07 3.68
N ILE A 306 -33.68 10.76 3.46
CA ILE A 306 -34.87 10.21 2.73
C ILE A 306 -35.87 9.62 3.72
N THR A 307 -35.47 9.35 4.95
CA THR A 307 -36.34 8.90 6.05
C THR A 307 -36.81 10.07 6.90
#